data_98bd93ff0516baf4ecc03363e078bd01
#
_entry.id   98bd93ff0516baf4ecc03363e078bd01
#
_cell.length_a   1.000
_cell.length_b   1.000
_cell.length_c   1.000
_cell.angle_alpha   90.00
_cell.angle_beta   90.00
_cell.angle_gamma   90.00
#
_symmetry.space_group_name_H-M   'P 1'
#
loop_
_entity.id
_entity.type
_entity.pdbx_description
1 polymer ?
#
loop_
_entity_poly.entity_id
_entity_poly.type
_entity_poly.pdbx_seq_one_letter_code
_entity_poly.pdbx_strand_id
1 'polypeptide(L)'
;RENKAPMVIAQNDLYMCVSNSLETPENDNVKEKFELGEVTRSDLQRNAKNILKFILKSQAMLHELGLIKSEDLKGIDESEDENVSIKDIRYYYPNEGSNDIVIEGSKFLNHKGDVNVFGISLNKMGIYNIEVTMKSEQGPLAQLPLSIYYDNVLKHMITVRGTNGKWITEVRELGFVFGTNHYIKLYFGASGLKIDRIVIRFVE
;
A
#
# COMPACT_ATOMS: atom_id res chain seq x y z
N ARG A 1 -13.03 18.84 -15.97
CA ARG A 1 -13.52 17.47 -16.22
C ARG A 1 -12.38 16.58 -16.66
N GLU A 2 -12.35 15.35 -16.19
CA GLU A 2 -11.38 14.36 -16.62
C GLU A 2 -11.71 13.85 -18.03
N ASN A 3 -10.69 13.73 -18.87
CA ASN A 3 -10.84 13.24 -20.24
C ASN A 3 -10.78 11.72 -20.29
N LYS A 4 -11.89 11.05 -19.94
CA LYS A 4 -11.99 9.58 -19.89
C LYS A 4 -12.51 8.93 -21.18
N ALA A 5 -13.15 9.69 -22.05
CA ALA A 5 -13.67 9.17 -23.31
C ALA A 5 -12.62 8.47 -24.19
N PRO A 6 -11.38 9.00 -24.38
CA PRO A 6 -10.34 8.29 -25.12
C PRO A 6 -9.94 6.95 -24.47
N MET A 7 -10.07 6.84 -23.14
CA MET A 7 -9.75 5.59 -22.41
C MET A 7 -10.77 4.50 -22.75
N VAL A 8 -12.06 4.86 -22.81
CA VAL A 8 -13.13 3.93 -23.24
C VAL A 8 -12.88 3.43 -24.67
N ILE A 9 -12.55 4.33 -25.59
CA ILE A 9 -12.24 4.01 -26.99
C ILE A 9 -11.01 3.09 -27.08
N ALA A 10 -9.96 3.39 -26.29
CA ALA A 10 -8.72 2.62 -26.23
C ALA A 10 -8.85 1.28 -25.47
N GLN A 11 -10.08 0.88 -25.08
CA GLN A 11 -10.36 -0.37 -24.35
C GLN A 11 -9.72 -0.44 -22.96
N ASN A 12 -9.51 0.70 -22.32
CA ASN A 12 -9.21 0.74 -20.90
C ASN A 12 -10.53 0.69 -20.14
N ASP A 13 -10.93 -0.51 -19.73
CA ASP A 13 -12.24 -0.78 -19.14
C ASP A 13 -12.33 -0.40 -17.66
N LEU A 14 -11.18 -0.33 -16.95
CA LEU A 14 -11.08 0.06 -15.55
C LEU A 14 -9.94 1.07 -15.40
N TYR A 15 -10.24 2.20 -14.80
CA TYR A 15 -9.24 3.23 -14.53
C TYR A 15 -9.34 3.70 -13.08
N MET A 16 -8.22 4.19 -12.57
CA MET A 16 -8.14 4.65 -11.20
C MET A 16 -8.99 5.92 -11.02
N CYS A 17 -9.87 5.88 -10.03
CA CYS A 17 -10.66 7.06 -9.67
C CYS A 17 -9.79 8.07 -8.91
N VAL A 18 -10.11 9.36 -9.05
CA VAL A 18 -9.55 10.39 -8.18
C VAL A 18 -10.19 10.31 -6.80
N SER A 19 -9.51 10.81 -5.78
CA SER A 19 -9.94 10.72 -4.38
C SER A 19 -11.33 11.29 -4.09
N ASN A 20 -11.78 12.27 -4.86
CA ASN A 20 -13.09 12.92 -4.72
C ASN A 20 -14.15 12.43 -5.75
N SER A 21 -13.92 11.32 -6.42
CA SER A 21 -14.84 10.80 -7.45
C SER A 21 -16.23 10.46 -6.93
N LEU A 22 -16.35 10.15 -5.64
CA LEU A 22 -17.65 9.91 -4.99
C LEU A 22 -18.44 11.20 -4.76
N GLU A 23 -17.75 12.33 -4.56
CA GLU A 23 -18.37 13.64 -4.36
C GLU A 23 -18.75 14.30 -5.69
N THR A 24 -18.02 13.97 -6.76
CA THR A 24 -18.24 14.50 -8.11
C THR A 24 -18.33 13.37 -9.16
N PRO A 25 -19.36 12.51 -9.07
CA PRO A 25 -19.45 11.31 -9.92
C PRO A 25 -19.57 11.63 -11.42
N GLU A 26 -20.02 12.82 -11.79
CA GLU A 26 -20.14 13.27 -13.18
C GLU A 26 -18.91 14.06 -13.68
N ASN A 27 -17.78 13.97 -12.97
CA ASN A 27 -16.56 14.71 -13.33
C ASN A 27 -15.77 14.03 -14.46
N ASP A 28 -16.46 13.49 -15.46
CA ASP A 28 -15.82 12.99 -16.68
C ASP A 28 -16.54 13.51 -17.92
N ASN A 29 -16.00 13.21 -19.10
CA ASN A 29 -16.54 13.66 -20.38
C ASN A 29 -17.16 12.54 -21.22
N VAL A 30 -17.35 11.35 -20.68
CA VAL A 30 -17.84 10.19 -21.46
C VAL A 30 -19.25 10.43 -21.99
N LYS A 31 -20.15 10.96 -21.17
CA LYS A 31 -21.53 11.27 -21.55
C LYS A 31 -21.58 12.33 -22.65
N GLU A 32 -20.83 13.43 -22.49
CA GLU A 32 -20.72 14.49 -23.48
C GLU A 32 -20.20 13.95 -24.82
N LYS A 33 -19.15 13.15 -24.79
CA LYS A 33 -18.56 12.55 -26.01
C LYS A 33 -19.45 11.47 -26.65
N PHE A 34 -20.29 10.81 -25.86
CA PHE A 34 -21.30 9.92 -26.39
C PHE A 34 -22.41 10.69 -27.14
N GLU A 35 -22.89 11.81 -26.58
CA GLU A 35 -23.89 12.68 -27.23
C GLU A 35 -23.37 13.31 -28.51
N LEU A 36 -22.07 13.57 -28.59
CA LEU A 36 -21.38 14.05 -29.81
C LEU A 36 -21.07 12.93 -30.84
N GLY A 37 -21.31 11.67 -30.48
CA GLY A 37 -21.03 10.54 -31.34
C GLY A 37 -19.55 10.12 -31.41
N GLU A 38 -18.69 10.72 -30.62
CA GLU A 38 -17.25 10.39 -30.52
C GLU A 38 -17.01 9.07 -29.75
N VAL A 39 -17.84 8.79 -28.74
CA VAL A 39 -17.94 7.48 -28.08
C VAL A 39 -19.19 6.81 -28.57
N THR A 40 -19.09 5.59 -29.08
CA THR A 40 -20.21 4.87 -29.64
C THR A 40 -20.90 3.96 -28.59
N ARG A 41 -22.16 3.57 -28.89
CA ARG A 41 -22.85 2.56 -28.09
C ARG A 41 -22.09 1.24 -28.08
N SER A 42 -21.43 0.89 -29.18
CA SER A 42 -20.61 -0.32 -29.29
C SER A 42 -19.40 -0.27 -28.35
N ASP A 43 -18.75 0.90 -28.17
CA ASP A 43 -17.65 1.08 -27.25
C ASP A 43 -18.10 0.85 -25.81
N LEU A 44 -19.23 1.44 -25.41
CA LEU A 44 -19.80 1.27 -24.08
C LEU A 44 -20.25 -0.18 -23.82
N GLN A 45 -20.86 -0.83 -24.82
CA GLN A 45 -21.25 -2.25 -24.69
C GLN A 45 -20.04 -3.17 -24.57
N ARG A 46 -18.97 -2.92 -25.30
CA ARG A 46 -17.71 -3.67 -25.21
C ARG A 46 -17.10 -3.48 -23.80
N ASN A 47 -17.00 -2.24 -23.31
CA ASN A 47 -16.51 -1.92 -22.01
C ASN A 47 -17.32 -2.64 -20.91
N ALA A 48 -18.64 -2.50 -20.90
CA ALA A 48 -19.52 -3.19 -19.97
C ALA A 48 -19.35 -4.72 -20.00
N LYS A 49 -19.25 -5.31 -21.22
CA LYS A 49 -19.03 -6.75 -21.39
C LYS A 49 -17.70 -7.21 -20.79
N ASN A 50 -16.63 -6.42 -20.93
CA ASN A 50 -15.33 -6.75 -20.38
C ASN A 50 -15.34 -6.67 -18.86
N ILE A 51 -15.95 -5.63 -18.29
CA ILE A 51 -16.14 -5.49 -16.83
C ILE A 51 -16.96 -6.67 -16.27
N LEU A 52 -18.09 -7.01 -16.92
CA LEU A 52 -18.92 -8.14 -16.49
C LEU A 52 -18.16 -9.46 -16.54
N LYS A 53 -17.37 -9.71 -17.59
CA LYS A 53 -16.52 -10.90 -17.69
C LYS A 53 -15.48 -10.98 -16.58
N PHE A 54 -14.94 -9.84 -16.15
CA PHE A 54 -14.03 -9.78 -15.03
C PHE A 54 -14.74 -10.09 -13.71
N ILE A 55 -15.90 -9.45 -13.47
CA ILE A 55 -16.72 -9.67 -12.27
C ILE A 55 -17.15 -11.13 -12.15
N LEU A 56 -17.61 -11.75 -13.23
CA LEU A 56 -18.03 -13.16 -13.26
C LEU A 56 -16.92 -14.16 -12.89
N LYS A 57 -15.66 -13.74 -12.95
CA LYS A 57 -14.50 -14.56 -12.52
C LYS A 57 -14.08 -14.26 -11.08
N SER A 58 -14.66 -13.26 -10.44
CA SER A 58 -14.32 -12.94 -9.05
C SER A 58 -14.87 -14.00 -8.10
N GLN A 59 -14.16 -14.27 -7.02
CA GLN A 59 -14.59 -15.21 -5.99
C GLN A 59 -15.93 -14.80 -5.38
N ALA A 60 -16.14 -13.51 -5.17
CA ALA A 60 -17.42 -12.98 -4.65
C ALA A 60 -18.60 -13.36 -5.55
N MET A 61 -18.47 -13.17 -6.87
CA MET A 61 -19.52 -13.53 -7.81
C MET A 61 -19.70 -15.05 -7.93
N LEU A 62 -18.61 -15.82 -7.93
CA LEU A 62 -18.68 -17.27 -7.93
C LEU A 62 -19.40 -17.82 -6.70
N HIS A 63 -19.20 -17.19 -5.55
CA HIS A 63 -19.91 -17.51 -4.31
C HIS A 63 -21.40 -17.17 -4.42
N GLU A 64 -21.77 -15.97 -4.87
CA GLU A 64 -23.16 -15.55 -5.07
C GLU A 64 -23.91 -16.46 -6.04
N LEU A 65 -23.21 -17.00 -7.05
CA LEU A 65 -23.77 -17.96 -7.99
C LEU A 65 -23.80 -19.41 -7.44
N GLY A 66 -23.33 -19.64 -6.19
CA GLY A 66 -23.26 -20.95 -5.57
C GLY A 66 -22.26 -21.92 -6.23
N LEU A 67 -21.29 -21.37 -6.99
CA LEU A 67 -20.26 -22.17 -7.68
C LEU A 67 -19.05 -22.48 -6.78
N ILE A 68 -18.87 -21.73 -5.71
CA ILE A 68 -17.89 -21.98 -4.65
C ILE A 68 -18.57 -21.79 -3.30
N LYS A 69 -18.06 -22.47 -2.27
CA LYS A 69 -18.56 -22.35 -0.91
C LYS A 69 -17.88 -21.19 -0.17
N SER A 70 -18.50 -20.71 0.92
CA SER A 70 -17.93 -19.66 1.77
C SER A 70 -16.55 -20.03 2.32
N GLU A 71 -16.33 -21.30 2.62
CA GLU A 71 -15.04 -21.84 3.10
C GLU A 71 -13.92 -21.80 2.04
N ASP A 72 -14.28 -21.74 0.76
CA ASP A 72 -13.34 -21.66 -0.37
C ASP A 72 -13.06 -20.20 -0.78
N LEU A 73 -13.78 -19.23 -0.21
CA LEU A 73 -13.50 -17.81 -0.41
C LEU A 73 -12.14 -17.51 0.20
N LYS A 74 -11.12 -17.48 -0.64
CA LYS A 74 -9.86 -16.85 -0.28
C LYS A 74 -10.07 -15.33 -0.26
N GLY A 75 -10.66 -14.83 0.80
CA GLY A 75 -10.63 -13.41 1.09
C GLY A 75 -9.17 -12.97 1.20
N ILE A 76 -8.89 -11.72 0.90
CA ILE A 76 -7.84 -11.03 1.62
C ILE A 76 -8.39 -11.03 3.03
N ASP A 77 -7.94 -11.96 3.84
CA ASP A 77 -8.34 -12.03 5.23
C ASP A 77 -7.67 -10.83 5.91
N GLU A 78 -8.40 -9.72 5.98
CA GLU A 78 -7.99 -8.57 6.78
C GLU A 78 -7.78 -9.01 8.24
N SER A 79 -8.37 -10.16 8.63
CA SER A 79 -8.22 -10.75 9.95
C SER A 79 -6.89 -11.49 10.15
N GLU A 80 -6.22 -11.99 9.11
CA GLU A 80 -4.85 -12.50 9.26
C GLU A 80 -3.85 -11.39 9.59
N ASP A 81 -4.11 -10.16 9.15
CA ASP A 81 -3.32 -8.98 9.54
C ASP A 81 -3.65 -8.49 10.99
N GLU A 82 -4.82 -8.82 11.53
CA GLU A 82 -5.20 -8.48 12.90
C GLU A 82 -4.65 -9.45 13.96
N ASN A 83 -4.18 -10.64 13.55
CA ASN A 83 -3.70 -11.68 14.46
C ASN A 83 -2.20 -11.67 14.75
N VAL A 84 -1.47 -10.60 14.44
CA VAL A 84 -0.24 -10.37 15.20
C VAL A 84 -0.67 -10.00 16.60
N SER A 85 -0.64 -11.00 17.49
CA SER A 85 -0.99 -10.78 18.90
C SER A 85 -0.14 -9.62 19.42
N ILE A 86 -0.78 -8.51 19.75
CA ILE A 86 -0.09 -7.33 20.33
C ILE A 86 0.74 -7.73 21.56
N LYS A 87 0.42 -8.89 22.16
CA LYS A 87 1.14 -9.45 23.32
C LYS A 87 2.57 -9.93 23.00
N ASP A 88 2.87 -10.23 21.75
CA ASP A 88 4.18 -10.78 21.33
C ASP A 88 5.03 -9.77 20.57
N ILE A 89 4.58 -8.51 20.45
CA ILE A 89 5.33 -7.45 19.78
C ILE A 89 6.56 -7.07 20.60
N ARG A 90 7.74 -7.17 19.96
CA ARG A 90 8.97 -6.67 20.54
C ARG A 90 9.01 -5.15 20.48
N TYR A 91 9.14 -4.51 21.65
CA TYR A 91 9.30 -3.07 21.76
C TYR A 91 10.77 -2.65 21.72
N TYR A 92 11.01 -1.55 21.01
CA TYR A 92 12.29 -0.85 20.96
C TYR A 92 12.16 0.50 21.65
N TYR A 93 13.23 0.92 22.27
CA TYR A 93 13.31 2.11 23.12
C TYR A 93 14.35 3.08 22.58
N PRO A 94 14.24 4.39 22.88
CA PRO A 94 15.28 5.34 22.54
C PRO A 94 16.64 4.95 23.12
N ASN A 95 17.69 5.26 22.37
CA ASN A 95 19.04 5.08 22.85
C ASN A 95 19.32 6.01 24.03
N GLU A 96 20.24 5.62 24.90
CA GLU A 96 20.63 6.42 26.06
C GLU A 96 21.10 7.83 25.63
N GLY A 97 20.53 8.87 26.23
CA GLY A 97 20.83 10.28 25.91
C GLY A 97 20.23 10.77 24.57
N SER A 98 19.36 9.99 23.92
CA SER A 98 18.70 10.34 22.65
C SER A 98 17.19 10.17 22.74
N ASN A 99 16.46 10.80 21.81
CA ASN A 99 15.04 10.51 21.58
C ASN A 99 14.84 9.58 20.37
N ASP A 100 15.92 9.16 19.71
CA ASP A 100 15.87 8.32 18.51
C ASP A 100 15.89 6.85 18.88
N ILE A 101 15.10 6.04 18.16
CA ILE A 101 15.09 4.58 18.25
C ILE A 101 15.77 4.02 17.01
N VAL A 102 16.78 3.15 17.20
CA VAL A 102 17.48 2.46 16.11
C VAL A 102 17.14 0.98 16.16
N ILE A 103 16.70 0.44 15.03
CA ILE A 103 16.29 -0.95 14.86
C ILE A 103 17.12 -1.57 13.74
N GLU A 104 17.88 -2.62 14.07
CA GLU A 104 18.69 -3.36 13.11
C GLU A 104 17.82 -4.21 12.17
N GLY A 105 18.06 -4.08 10.88
CA GLY A 105 17.25 -4.69 9.82
C GLY A 105 17.54 -6.17 9.54
N SER A 106 18.59 -6.75 10.14
CA SER A 106 19.03 -8.12 9.86
C SER A 106 18.00 -9.21 10.19
N LYS A 107 16.99 -8.89 11.00
CA LYS A 107 15.93 -9.79 11.44
C LYS A 107 14.65 -9.66 10.63
N PHE A 108 14.55 -8.70 9.73
CA PHE A 108 13.34 -8.51 8.93
C PHE A 108 13.22 -9.57 7.83
N LEU A 109 12.04 -10.14 7.72
CA LEU A 109 11.62 -10.91 6.58
C LEU A 109 11.50 -9.96 5.38
N ASN A 110 11.86 -10.40 4.18
CA ASN A 110 11.96 -9.51 3.02
C ASN A 110 11.53 -10.15 1.69
N HIS A 111 10.69 -11.16 1.76
CA HIS A 111 10.05 -11.76 0.59
C HIS A 111 8.73 -11.05 0.30
N LYS A 112 8.22 -11.24 -0.91
CA LYS A 112 6.90 -10.74 -1.29
C LYS A 112 5.83 -11.30 -0.34
N GLY A 113 5.03 -10.40 0.23
CA GLY A 113 3.96 -10.75 1.17
C GLY A 113 4.39 -10.79 2.64
N ASP A 114 5.70 -10.67 2.92
CA ASP A 114 6.18 -10.66 4.30
C ASP A 114 5.69 -9.42 5.06
N VAL A 115 5.32 -9.65 6.30
CA VAL A 115 4.91 -8.63 7.26
C VAL A 115 5.86 -8.65 8.45
N ASN A 116 6.40 -7.50 8.80
CA ASN A 116 7.20 -7.33 10.01
C ASN A 116 6.52 -6.32 10.91
N VAL A 117 6.24 -6.71 12.16
CA VAL A 117 5.64 -5.83 13.16
C VAL A 117 6.57 -5.67 14.35
N PHE A 118 6.73 -4.44 14.81
CA PHE A 118 7.52 -4.11 15.99
C PHE A 118 6.94 -2.91 16.72
N GLY A 119 7.08 -2.92 18.03
CA GLY A 119 6.67 -1.82 18.90
C GLY A 119 7.76 -0.78 19.03
N ILE A 120 7.36 0.47 19.19
CA ILE A 120 8.22 1.58 19.59
C ILE A 120 7.67 2.21 20.85
N SER A 121 8.54 2.48 21.83
CA SER A 121 8.18 3.15 23.06
C SER A 121 8.90 4.50 23.11
N LEU A 122 8.15 5.56 22.89
CA LEU A 122 8.68 6.92 22.79
C LEU A 122 8.65 7.59 24.17
N ASN A 123 9.68 8.36 24.48
CA ASN A 123 9.81 9.09 25.76
C ASN A 123 9.39 10.56 25.65
N LYS A 124 9.04 11.03 24.45
CA LYS A 124 8.64 12.41 24.19
C LYS A 124 7.52 12.47 23.16
N MET A 125 6.55 13.32 23.39
CA MET A 125 5.54 13.67 22.37
C MET A 125 6.13 14.68 21.39
N GLY A 126 5.77 14.60 20.13
CA GLY A 126 6.23 15.53 19.10
C GLY A 126 6.22 14.93 17.71
N ILE A 127 6.88 15.59 16.77
CA ILE A 127 6.98 15.15 15.39
C ILE A 127 8.12 14.15 15.24
N TYR A 128 7.83 13.03 14.58
CA TYR A 128 8.80 11.98 14.31
C TYR A 128 8.87 11.67 12.82
N ASN A 129 10.09 11.32 12.38
CA ASN A 129 10.36 10.73 11.07
C ASN A 129 10.71 9.26 11.21
N ILE A 130 10.39 8.46 10.20
CA ILE A 130 10.94 7.13 9.98
C ILE A 130 11.96 7.21 8.86
N GLU A 131 13.18 6.78 9.14
CA GLU A 131 14.27 6.65 8.18
C GLU A 131 14.50 5.16 7.94
N VAL A 132 14.41 4.72 6.69
CA VAL A 132 14.64 3.31 6.33
C VAL A 132 15.85 3.23 5.42
N THR A 133 16.93 2.64 5.91
CA THR A 133 18.14 2.36 5.10
C THR A 133 18.00 0.98 4.48
N MET A 134 18.02 0.94 3.15
CA MET A 134 17.72 -0.27 2.40
C MET A 134 18.50 -0.36 1.09
N LYS A 135 18.60 -1.57 0.54
CA LYS A 135 19.19 -1.83 -0.78
C LYS A 135 18.48 -2.94 -1.52
N SER A 136 18.69 -2.99 -2.82
CA SER A 136 18.33 -4.12 -3.68
C SER A 136 19.46 -4.40 -4.67
N GLU A 137 19.73 -5.67 -4.92
CA GLU A 137 20.69 -6.09 -5.96
C GLU A 137 20.11 -5.93 -7.39
N GLN A 138 18.81 -5.65 -7.49
CA GLN A 138 18.11 -5.47 -8.77
C GLN A 138 18.49 -4.12 -9.41
N GLY A 139 18.35 -4.08 -10.75
CA GLY A 139 18.61 -2.88 -11.54
C GLY A 139 17.52 -1.80 -11.41
N PRO A 140 17.76 -0.61 -11.96
CA PRO A 140 16.93 0.60 -11.73
C PRO A 140 15.51 0.52 -12.27
N LEU A 141 15.18 -0.49 -13.09
CA LEU A 141 13.82 -0.72 -13.58
C LEU A 141 12.96 -1.54 -12.62
N ALA A 142 13.54 -2.17 -11.60
CA ALA A 142 12.78 -2.89 -10.60
C ALA A 142 11.92 -1.93 -9.78
N GLN A 143 10.75 -2.39 -9.39
CA GLN A 143 9.82 -1.68 -8.51
C GLN A 143 9.55 -2.56 -7.28
N LEU A 144 9.99 -2.10 -6.13
CA LEU A 144 9.96 -2.83 -4.87
C LEU A 144 9.12 -2.04 -3.87
N PRO A 145 7.79 -2.27 -3.85
CA PRO A 145 6.91 -1.57 -2.93
C PRO A 145 7.14 -1.99 -1.48
N LEU A 146 7.26 -1.00 -0.60
CA LEU A 146 7.31 -1.14 0.84
C LEU A 146 6.20 -0.26 1.44
N SER A 147 5.23 -0.88 2.10
CA SER A 147 4.19 -0.15 2.81
C SER A 147 4.55 -0.02 4.28
N ILE A 148 4.36 1.16 4.83
CA ILE A 148 4.63 1.50 6.24
C ILE A 148 3.33 1.88 6.90
N TYR A 149 2.93 1.10 7.90
CA TYR A 149 1.78 1.38 8.74
C TYR A 149 2.24 1.83 10.12
N TYR A 150 1.51 2.76 10.69
CA TYR A 150 1.66 3.24 12.05
C TYR A 150 0.33 3.06 12.76
N ASP A 151 0.29 2.28 13.84
CA ASP A 151 -0.92 1.91 14.57
C ASP A 151 -2.06 1.44 13.63
N ASN A 152 -1.76 0.50 12.72
CA ASN A 152 -2.64 -0.04 11.65
C ASN A 152 -3.06 0.96 10.55
N VAL A 153 -2.68 2.22 10.63
CA VAL A 153 -2.98 3.20 9.59
C VAL A 153 -1.85 3.21 8.56
N LEU A 154 -2.15 2.96 7.29
CA LEU A 154 -1.18 3.12 6.20
C LEU A 154 -0.71 4.59 6.15
N LYS A 155 0.54 4.81 6.49
CA LYS A 155 1.16 6.16 6.45
C LYS A 155 1.86 6.41 5.12
N HIS A 156 2.65 5.45 4.66
CA HIS A 156 3.44 5.61 3.44
C HIS A 156 3.48 4.32 2.63
N MET A 157 3.49 4.49 1.33
CA MET A 157 3.87 3.46 0.37
C MET A 157 5.08 3.98 -0.41
N ILE A 158 6.23 3.35 -0.21
CA ILE A 158 7.48 3.70 -0.87
C ILE A 158 7.69 2.68 -2.00
N THR A 159 7.82 3.13 -3.24
CA THR A 159 8.26 2.26 -4.33
C THR A 159 9.75 2.48 -4.56
N VAL A 160 10.55 1.58 -4.01
CA VAL A 160 12.00 1.61 -4.18
C VAL A 160 12.35 1.06 -5.56
N ARG A 161 13.10 1.82 -6.33
CA ARG A 161 13.73 1.29 -7.56
C ARG A 161 14.94 0.45 -7.18
N GLY A 162 15.30 -0.51 -8.02
CA GLY A 162 16.50 -1.30 -7.77
C GLY A 162 17.73 -0.40 -7.63
N THR A 163 18.57 -0.68 -6.63
CA THR A 163 19.70 0.19 -6.24
C THR A 163 21.08 -0.33 -6.72
N ASN A 164 21.10 -1.43 -7.50
CA ASN A 164 22.34 -2.09 -7.91
C ASN A 164 23.30 -2.38 -6.73
N GLY A 165 22.74 -2.87 -5.63
CA GLY A 165 23.49 -3.21 -4.41
C GLY A 165 23.90 -2.02 -3.53
N LYS A 166 23.57 -0.79 -3.91
CA LYS A 166 23.91 0.40 -3.11
C LYS A 166 22.86 0.63 -2.01
N TRP A 167 23.33 0.98 -0.83
CA TRP A 167 22.48 1.41 0.26
C TRP A 167 21.91 2.80 -0.02
N ILE A 168 20.61 2.95 0.19
CA ILE A 168 19.90 4.24 0.15
C ILE A 168 19.10 4.40 1.43
N THR A 169 18.83 5.64 1.82
CA THR A 169 17.97 5.95 2.96
C THR A 169 16.78 6.76 2.48
N GLU A 170 15.59 6.25 2.75
CA GLU A 170 14.33 6.95 2.56
C GLU A 170 13.85 7.51 3.89
N VAL A 171 13.46 8.78 3.89
CA VAL A 171 12.95 9.48 5.07
C VAL A 171 11.48 9.84 4.85
N ARG A 172 10.64 9.52 5.80
CA ARG A 172 9.20 9.84 5.77
C ARG A 172 8.75 10.34 7.12
N GLU A 173 7.85 11.31 7.12
CA GLU A 173 7.26 11.85 8.33
C GLU A 173 6.18 10.90 8.86
N LEU A 174 6.28 10.51 10.14
CA LEU A 174 5.22 9.79 10.84
C LEU A 174 4.13 10.74 11.33
N GLY A 175 4.44 12.01 11.44
CA GLY A 175 3.60 13.08 11.95
C GLY A 175 3.75 13.28 13.44
N PHE A 176 2.79 14.01 14.03
CA PHE A 176 2.76 14.24 15.46
C PHE A 176 2.30 12.98 16.22
N VAL A 177 3.13 12.55 17.16
CA VAL A 177 2.90 11.33 17.93
C VAL A 177 2.49 11.69 19.35
N PHE A 178 1.37 11.13 19.79
CA PHE A 178 0.84 11.23 21.15
C PHE A 178 0.98 9.88 21.85
N GLY A 179 1.36 9.92 23.11
CA GLY A 179 1.51 8.71 23.92
C GLY A 179 2.92 8.11 23.85
N THR A 180 3.06 6.94 24.45
CA THR A 180 4.37 6.30 24.61
C THR A 180 4.55 5.07 23.73
N ASN A 181 3.55 4.21 23.64
CA ASN A 181 3.67 2.90 22.98
C ASN A 181 2.86 2.88 21.69
N HIS A 182 3.56 2.63 20.62
CA HIS A 182 3.01 2.53 19.27
C HIS A 182 3.60 1.32 18.58
N TYR A 183 3.08 0.95 17.41
CA TYR A 183 3.67 -0.09 16.61
C TYR A 183 3.76 0.29 15.13
N ILE A 184 4.80 -0.24 14.50
CA ILE A 184 5.07 -0.09 13.08
C ILE A 184 4.87 -1.46 12.44
N LYS A 185 4.16 -1.48 11.32
CA LYS A 185 4.03 -2.65 10.45
C LYS A 185 4.64 -2.32 9.10
N LEU A 186 5.54 -3.17 8.63
CA LEU A 186 6.14 -3.10 7.30
C LEU A 186 5.61 -4.25 6.45
N TYR A 187 5.08 -3.95 5.27
CA TYR A 187 4.63 -4.94 4.30
C TYR A 187 5.47 -4.86 3.03
N PHE A 188 6.02 -5.99 2.60
CA PHE A 188 6.84 -6.10 1.40
C PHE A 188 6.00 -6.54 0.20
N GLY A 189 5.73 -5.64 -0.74
CA GLY A 189 4.97 -5.94 -1.95
C GLY A 189 5.74 -6.74 -3.00
N ALA A 190 7.07 -6.82 -2.88
CA ALA A 190 7.95 -7.60 -3.74
C ALA A 190 9.18 -8.10 -2.98
N SER A 191 9.79 -9.21 -3.45
CA SER A 191 11.03 -9.73 -2.91
C SER A 191 12.24 -8.95 -3.45
N GLY A 192 13.36 -8.97 -2.68
CA GLY A 192 14.65 -8.43 -3.13
C GLY A 192 15.04 -7.08 -2.54
N LEU A 193 14.23 -6.55 -1.62
CA LEU A 193 14.57 -5.38 -0.81
C LEU A 193 15.20 -5.87 0.52
N LYS A 194 16.38 -5.41 0.85
CA LYS A 194 17.06 -5.68 2.13
C LYS A 194 17.08 -4.40 2.95
N ILE A 195 16.70 -4.49 4.21
CA ILE A 195 16.79 -3.40 5.18
C ILE A 195 18.06 -3.58 6.00
N ASP A 196 18.85 -2.51 6.14
CA ASP A 196 19.99 -2.43 7.04
C ASP A 196 19.54 -2.03 8.44
N ARG A 197 18.82 -0.90 8.50
CA ARG A 197 18.29 -0.37 9.74
C ARG A 197 17.09 0.54 9.50
N ILE A 198 16.33 0.73 10.59
CA ILE A 198 15.26 1.73 10.68
C ILE A 198 15.60 2.65 11.84
N VAL A 199 15.43 3.95 11.64
CA VAL A 199 15.58 4.95 12.70
C VAL A 199 14.25 5.70 12.83
N ILE A 200 13.69 5.69 14.04
CA ILE A 200 12.58 6.57 14.41
C ILE A 200 13.21 7.78 15.04
N ARG A 201 13.20 8.90 14.32
CA ARG A 201 13.91 10.13 14.69
C ARG A 201 12.95 11.18 15.21
N PHE A 202 13.23 11.69 16.39
CA PHE A 202 12.54 12.86 16.90
C PHE A 202 12.98 14.11 16.14
N VAL A 203 12.01 14.94 15.72
CA VAL A 203 12.25 16.19 14.97
C VAL A 203 12.03 17.40 15.87
N GLU A 204 10.83 17.52 16.46
CA GLU A 204 10.47 18.62 17.37
C GLU A 204 9.22 18.31 18.22
#